data_b78f221e795fde7f80fae8e54d9cb080
#
_entry.id   b78f221e795fde7f80fae8e54d9cb080
#
_cell.length_a   1.000
_cell.length_b   1.000
_cell.length_c   1.000
_cell.angle_alpha   90.00
_cell.angle_beta   90.00
_cell.angle_gamma   90.00
#
_symmetry.space_group_name_H-M   'P 1'
#
loop_
_entity.id
_entity.type
_entity.pdbx_description
1 polymer ?
#
loop_
_entity_poly.entity_id
_entity_poly.type
_entity_poly.pdbx_seq_one_letter_code
_entity_poly.pdbx_strand_id
1 'polypeptide(L)'
;EDGVLRVAQEEDTYRSLNLGTKMDLFVSYRDRTVVYEAKKAGSRALDVYQLRMYWDGCALDGRPITQGMLIARRHCPEVEALVEKMNSFTDPTGRPYQFCLTTWEEEGIDPCAV
;
A
#
# COMPACT_ATOMS: atom_id res chain seq x y z
N GLU A 1 -10.71 -4.03 -18.41
CA GLU A 1 -9.81 -3.72 -17.31
C GLU A 1 -9.52 -2.24 -17.24
N ASP A 2 -9.10 -1.80 -16.09
CA ASP A 2 -8.90 -0.38 -15.81
C ASP A 2 -7.57 0.16 -16.33
N GLY A 3 -7.06 -0.42 -17.41
CA GLY A 3 -5.83 0.04 -18.01
C GLY A 3 -4.60 -0.35 -17.21
N VAL A 4 -4.61 -1.57 -16.65
CA VAL A 4 -3.46 -2.10 -15.92
C VAL A 4 -2.26 -2.19 -16.87
N LEU A 5 -1.16 -1.53 -16.51
CA LEU A 5 0.07 -1.53 -17.29
C LEU A 5 1.11 -2.48 -16.71
N ARG A 6 1.11 -2.67 -15.40
CA ARG A 6 2.09 -3.49 -14.73
C ARG A 6 1.56 -3.99 -13.40
N VAL A 7 1.81 -5.27 -13.12
CA VAL A 7 1.56 -5.87 -11.81
C VAL A 7 2.85 -6.57 -11.39
N ALA A 8 3.31 -6.25 -10.18
CA ALA A 8 4.50 -6.89 -9.63
C ALA A 8 4.23 -7.28 -8.18
N GLN A 9 4.55 -8.51 -7.84
CA GLN A 9 4.38 -9.06 -6.51
C GLN A 9 5.72 -9.00 -5.77
N GLU A 10 5.70 -8.60 -4.51
CA GLU A 10 6.90 -8.47 -3.69
C GLU A 10 7.96 -7.58 -4.36
N GLU A 11 7.51 -6.48 -4.96
CA GLU A 11 8.39 -5.53 -5.62
C GLU A 11 9.31 -4.84 -4.61
N ASP A 12 10.58 -4.69 -4.97
CA ASP A 12 11.54 -3.96 -4.13
C ASP A 12 11.19 -2.49 -4.04
N THR A 13 11.22 -1.94 -2.83
CA THR A 13 11.22 -0.51 -2.61
C THR A 13 12.62 -0.07 -2.22
N TYR A 14 12.87 1.24 -2.18
CA TYR A 14 14.20 1.78 -1.89
C TYR A 14 15.27 1.13 -2.74
N ARG A 15 14.93 0.86 -4.00
CA ARG A 15 15.83 0.17 -4.92
C ARG A 15 17.14 0.93 -5.10
N SER A 16 17.05 2.25 -5.22
CA SER A 16 18.22 3.11 -5.39
C SER A 16 19.12 3.10 -4.15
N LEU A 17 18.57 2.80 -2.97
CA LEU A 17 19.33 2.74 -1.73
C LEU A 17 19.75 1.32 -1.37
N ASN A 18 19.30 0.33 -2.14
CA ASN A 18 19.65 -1.07 -1.96
C ASN A 18 19.33 -1.59 -0.55
N LEU A 19 18.20 -1.20 0.01
CA LEU A 19 17.81 -1.60 1.36
C LEU A 19 17.04 -2.92 1.44
N GLY A 20 16.66 -3.49 0.29
CA GLY A 20 16.01 -4.79 0.25
C GLY A 20 14.58 -4.82 0.79
N THR A 21 13.96 -3.67 0.96
CA THR A 21 12.57 -3.58 1.42
C THR A 21 11.62 -3.93 0.29
N LYS A 22 10.64 -4.77 0.57
CA LYS A 22 9.69 -5.25 -0.45
C LYS A 22 8.26 -4.96 -0.03
N MET A 23 7.43 -4.62 -1.01
CA MET A 23 5.98 -4.50 -0.85
C MET A 23 5.31 -5.78 -1.35
N ASP A 24 4.09 -6.05 -0.86
CA ASP A 24 3.37 -7.27 -1.24
C ASP A 24 2.93 -7.24 -2.69
N LEU A 25 2.44 -6.09 -3.16
CA LEU A 25 1.94 -6.00 -4.52
C LEU A 25 2.03 -4.55 -5.00
N PHE A 26 2.47 -4.40 -6.24
CA PHE A 26 2.55 -3.12 -6.93
C PHE A 26 1.75 -3.21 -8.22
N VAL A 27 0.79 -2.32 -8.42
CA VAL A 27 -0.04 -2.32 -9.63
C VAL A 27 -0.02 -0.94 -10.28
N SER A 28 0.44 -0.88 -11.52
CA SER A 28 0.42 0.34 -12.33
C SER A 28 -0.76 0.31 -13.28
N TYR A 29 -1.58 1.36 -13.23
CA TYR A 29 -2.64 1.63 -14.17
C TYR A 29 -2.23 2.79 -15.07
N ARG A 30 -3.05 3.13 -16.06
CA ARG A 30 -2.76 4.28 -16.93
C ARG A 30 -2.70 5.59 -16.15
N ASP A 31 -3.59 5.75 -15.18
CA ASP A 31 -3.80 7.01 -14.47
C ASP A 31 -3.40 6.96 -13.00
N ARG A 32 -3.00 5.79 -12.51
CA ARG A 32 -2.66 5.66 -11.10
C ARG A 32 -1.74 4.47 -10.86
N THR A 33 -1.05 4.51 -9.74
CA THR A 33 -0.20 3.42 -9.26
C THR A 33 -0.60 3.11 -7.83
N VAL A 34 -0.87 1.84 -7.55
CA VAL A 34 -1.34 1.40 -6.23
C VAL A 34 -0.35 0.41 -5.64
N VAL A 35 0.01 0.62 -4.39
CA VAL A 35 0.76 -0.38 -3.62
C VAL A 35 -0.18 -1.02 -2.62
N TYR A 36 0.00 -2.30 -2.40
CA TYR A 36 -0.86 -3.08 -1.51
C TYR A 36 -0.04 -3.72 -0.42
N GLU A 37 -0.59 -3.73 0.77
CA GLU A 37 -0.13 -4.57 1.88
C GLU A 37 -1.30 -5.47 2.23
N ALA A 38 -1.07 -6.79 2.25
CA ALA A 38 -2.14 -7.77 2.45
C ALA A 38 -1.87 -8.60 3.69
N LYS A 39 -2.89 -8.72 4.54
CA LYS A 39 -2.84 -9.52 5.77
C LYS A 39 -4.02 -10.47 5.81
N LYS A 40 -3.78 -11.73 6.14
CA LYS A 40 -4.86 -12.72 6.22
C LYS A 40 -5.71 -12.55 7.50
N ALA A 41 -5.10 -12.02 8.55
CA ALA A 41 -5.79 -11.74 9.83
C ALA A 41 -6.21 -10.26 9.89
N GLY A 42 -6.50 -9.77 11.09
CA GLY A 42 -6.77 -8.35 11.29
C GLY A 42 -5.52 -7.51 11.12
N SER A 43 -5.67 -6.31 10.62
CA SER A 43 -4.55 -5.40 10.46
C SER A 43 -4.12 -4.81 11.82
N ARG A 44 -2.89 -4.30 11.84
CA ARG A 44 -2.31 -3.67 13.03
C ARG A 44 -1.67 -2.35 12.62
N ALA A 45 -1.35 -1.51 13.61
CA ALA A 45 -0.66 -0.25 13.33
C ALA A 45 0.64 -0.46 12.55
N LEU A 46 1.39 -1.51 12.87
CA LEU A 46 2.62 -1.82 12.16
C LEU A 46 2.41 -1.98 10.66
N ASP A 47 1.27 -2.55 10.27
CA ASP A 47 0.96 -2.75 8.85
C ASP A 47 0.78 -1.42 8.12
N VAL A 48 0.22 -0.41 8.80
CA VAL A 48 0.09 0.93 8.23
C VAL A 48 1.47 1.57 8.04
N TYR A 49 2.35 1.42 9.02
CA TYR A 49 3.71 1.94 8.91
C TYR A 49 4.50 1.24 7.81
N GLN A 50 4.28 -0.05 7.61
CA GLN A 50 4.91 -0.78 6.50
C GLN A 50 4.42 -0.25 5.16
N LEU A 51 3.13 0.00 5.04
CA LEU A 51 2.56 0.58 3.82
C LEU A 51 3.17 1.94 3.52
N ARG A 52 3.32 2.77 4.55
CA ARG A 52 3.97 4.08 4.41
C ARG A 52 5.42 3.93 3.95
N MET A 53 6.14 2.97 4.52
CA MET A 53 7.53 2.71 4.12
C MET A 53 7.63 2.32 2.65
N TYR A 54 6.71 1.49 2.17
CA TYR A 54 6.67 1.10 0.76
C TYR A 54 6.38 2.30 -0.13
N TRP A 55 5.41 3.11 0.26
CA TRP A 55 5.09 4.35 -0.47
C TRP A 55 6.31 5.25 -0.57
N ASP A 56 6.96 5.52 0.56
CA ASP A 56 8.11 6.41 0.61
C ASP A 56 9.27 5.86 -0.22
N GLY A 57 9.49 4.56 -0.16
CA GLY A 57 10.54 3.93 -0.96
C GLY A 57 10.31 4.09 -2.46
N CYS A 58 9.07 3.89 -2.90
CA CYS A 58 8.73 4.08 -4.31
C CYS A 58 8.87 5.55 -4.72
N ALA A 59 8.41 6.46 -3.88
CA ALA A 59 8.50 7.89 -4.16
C ALA A 59 9.96 8.33 -4.32
N LEU A 60 10.82 7.88 -3.40
CA LEU A 60 12.25 8.21 -3.44
C LEU A 60 12.96 7.59 -4.62
N ASP A 61 12.46 6.46 -5.11
CA ASP A 61 13.00 5.79 -6.30
C ASP A 61 12.45 6.36 -7.62
N GLY A 62 11.69 7.46 -7.55
CA GLY A 62 11.10 8.05 -8.74
C GLY A 62 9.93 7.27 -9.31
N ARG A 63 9.29 6.44 -8.51
CA ARG A 63 8.08 5.68 -8.87
C ARG A 63 6.90 6.25 -8.10
N PRO A 64 6.27 7.32 -8.60
CA PRO A 64 5.21 7.98 -7.83
C PRO A 64 4.02 7.04 -7.59
N ILE A 65 3.54 7.06 -6.35
CA ILE A 65 2.40 6.26 -5.92
C ILE A 65 1.20 7.19 -5.76
N THR A 66 0.03 6.76 -6.21
CA THR A 66 -1.19 7.54 -6.08
C THR A 66 -2.09 7.01 -4.98
N GLN A 67 -1.93 5.75 -4.60
CA GLN A 67 -2.78 5.15 -3.57
C GLN A 67 -2.05 3.98 -2.90
N GLY A 68 -2.20 3.88 -1.58
CA GLY A 68 -1.74 2.74 -0.81
C GLY A 68 -2.95 2.02 -0.22
N MET A 69 -3.04 0.71 -0.39
CA MET A 69 -4.19 -0.07 0.03
C MET A 69 -3.76 -1.13 1.04
N LEU A 70 -4.42 -1.14 2.20
CA LEU A 70 -4.22 -2.18 3.20
C LEU A 70 -5.43 -3.10 3.17
N ILE A 71 -5.21 -4.36 2.77
CA ILE A 71 -6.25 -5.38 2.72
C ILE A 71 -6.06 -6.31 3.90
N ALA A 72 -7.12 -6.54 4.68
CA ALA A 72 -7.07 -7.45 5.79
C ALA A 72 -8.46 -8.05 6.03
N ARG A 73 -8.54 -9.00 6.93
CA ARG A 73 -9.81 -9.60 7.31
C ARG A 73 -10.71 -8.56 7.99
N ARG A 74 -10.10 -7.70 8.81
CA ARG A 74 -10.80 -6.63 9.51
C ARG A 74 -9.80 -5.57 9.94
N HIS A 75 -10.32 -4.39 10.24
CA HIS A 75 -9.53 -3.27 10.72
C HIS A 75 -10.15 -2.75 12.02
N CYS A 76 -9.32 -2.52 13.03
CA CYS A 76 -9.78 -1.98 14.30
C CYS A 76 -9.82 -0.45 14.26
N PRO A 77 -10.53 0.20 15.20
CA PRO A 77 -10.63 1.66 15.22
C PRO A 77 -9.28 2.37 15.30
N GLU A 78 -8.30 1.78 15.98
CA GLU A 78 -6.96 2.37 16.06
C GLU A 78 -6.28 2.43 14.69
N VAL A 79 -6.45 1.39 13.86
CA VAL A 79 -5.90 1.38 12.51
C VAL A 79 -6.61 2.42 11.64
N GLU A 80 -7.94 2.51 11.76
CA GLU A 80 -8.71 3.50 11.02
C GLU A 80 -8.27 4.93 11.37
N ALA A 81 -8.09 5.21 12.66
CA ALA A 81 -7.64 6.51 13.13
C ALA A 81 -6.22 6.82 12.65
N LEU A 82 -5.34 5.82 12.65
CA LEU A 82 -3.96 6.00 12.20
C LEU A 82 -3.91 6.33 10.70
N VAL A 83 -4.70 5.64 9.90
CA VAL A 83 -4.76 5.92 8.46
C VAL A 83 -5.27 7.32 8.20
N GLU A 84 -6.32 7.74 8.92
CA GLU A 84 -6.84 9.10 8.80
C GLU A 84 -5.76 10.13 9.13
N LYS A 85 -5.01 9.89 10.19
CA LYS A 85 -3.93 10.79 10.58
C LYS A 85 -2.80 10.81 9.55
N MET A 86 -2.40 9.65 9.05
CA MET A 86 -1.35 9.55 8.02
C MET A 86 -1.74 10.33 6.77
N ASN A 87 -3.01 10.27 6.38
CA ASN A 87 -3.48 10.96 5.19
C ASN A 87 -3.49 12.49 5.34
N SER A 88 -3.21 13.01 6.53
CA SER A 88 -3.04 14.44 6.76
C SER A 88 -1.59 14.91 6.53
N PHE A 89 -0.67 13.97 6.26
CA PHE A 89 0.73 14.28 6.03
C PHE A 89 1.09 14.15 4.55
N THR A 90 2.28 14.62 4.20
CA THR A 90 2.83 14.45 2.85
C THR A 90 4.03 13.51 2.90
N ASP A 91 4.31 12.88 1.77
CA ASP A 91 5.46 12.00 1.65
C ASP A 91 6.76 12.83 1.48
N PRO A 92 7.93 12.17 1.42
CA PRO A 92 9.19 12.88 1.27
C PRO A 92 9.31 13.75 0.02
N THR A 93 8.46 13.53 -0.99
CA THR A 93 8.45 14.32 -2.23
C THR A 93 7.41 15.44 -2.18
N GLY A 94 6.68 15.59 -1.07
CA GLY A 94 5.68 16.63 -0.90
C GLY A 94 4.28 16.28 -1.37
N ARG A 95 4.02 15.03 -1.75
CA ARG A 95 2.70 14.58 -2.18
C ARG A 95 1.91 14.05 -0.99
N PRO A 96 0.60 14.32 -0.91
CA PRO A 96 -0.20 13.81 0.20
C PRO A 96 -0.34 12.29 0.11
N TYR A 97 -0.32 11.64 1.27
CA TYR A 97 -0.61 10.22 1.34
C TYR A 97 -2.08 9.97 1.02
N GLN A 98 -2.34 8.84 0.37
CA GLN A 98 -3.68 8.39 0.01
C GLN A 98 -3.79 6.92 0.41
N PHE A 99 -3.86 6.66 1.72
CA PHE A 99 -4.00 5.30 2.24
C PHE A 99 -5.47 4.96 2.40
N CYS A 100 -5.83 3.76 2.00
CA CYS A 100 -7.19 3.25 2.10
C CYS A 100 -7.19 1.87 2.76
N LEU A 101 -8.26 1.58 3.48
CA LEU A 101 -8.46 0.28 4.10
C LEU A 101 -9.56 -0.46 3.35
N THR A 102 -9.36 -1.75 3.13
CA THR A 102 -10.41 -2.61 2.60
C THR A 102 -10.30 -3.99 3.24
N THR A 103 -11.28 -4.83 3.01
CA THR A 103 -11.28 -6.20 3.53
C THR A 103 -11.37 -7.18 2.39
N TRP A 104 -10.95 -8.42 2.67
CA TRP A 104 -11.09 -9.50 1.68
C TRP A 104 -12.53 -9.67 1.25
N GLU A 105 -13.47 -9.54 2.20
CA GLU A 105 -14.89 -9.65 1.91
C GLU A 105 -15.36 -8.56 0.96
N GLU A 106 -14.98 -7.31 1.21
CA GLU A 106 -15.35 -6.20 0.34
C GLU A 106 -14.81 -6.36 -1.07
N GLU A 107 -13.62 -6.95 -1.20
CA GLU A 107 -13.00 -7.19 -2.49
C GLU A 107 -13.50 -8.46 -3.16
N GLY A 108 -14.29 -9.27 -2.47
CA GLY A 108 -14.78 -10.52 -3.02
C GLY A 108 -13.71 -11.59 -3.21
N ILE A 109 -12.65 -11.54 -2.39
CA ILE A 109 -11.50 -12.44 -2.50
C ILE A 109 -11.46 -13.35 -1.27
N ASP A 110 -11.25 -14.66 -1.52
CA ASP A 110 -10.97 -15.61 -0.44
C ASP A 110 -9.49 -15.56 -0.11
N PRO A 111 -9.10 -15.11 1.09
CA PRO A 111 -7.67 -15.01 1.43
C PRO A 111 -6.98 -16.37 1.48
N CYS A 112 -7.71 -17.45 1.64
CA CYS A 112 -7.13 -18.80 1.62
C CYS A 112 -6.78 -19.26 0.20
N ALA A 113 -7.26 -18.55 -0.82
CA ALA A 113 -7.01 -18.90 -2.23
C ALA A 113 -5.78 -18.18 -2.80
N VAL A 114 -5.12 -17.32 -2.01
CA VAL A 114 -3.94 -16.56 -2.47
C VAL A 114 -2.68 -16.97 -1.74
#